data_ee8cdf9be057701115cdb88d7d165109
#
_entry.id   ee8cdf9be057701115cdb88d7d165109
#
_cell.length_a   1.000
_cell.length_b   1.000
_cell.length_c   1.000
_cell.angle_alpha   90.00
_cell.angle_beta   90.00
_cell.angle_gamma   90.00
#
_symmetry.space_group_name_H-M   'P 1'
#
loop_
_entity.id
_entity.type
_entity.pdbx_description
1 polymer ?
#
loop_
_entity_poly.entity_id
_entity_poly.type
_entity_poly.pdbx_seq_one_letter_code
_entity_poly.pdbx_strand_id
1 'polypeptide(L)'
;MKKSLHFLLVSLVAIVTTAVYAGERIGDFALIDNQGAQHHMAWYDDQNAVVILPQAVGATDTEALAAFQDLEANFAEQGVVFFLMNPGVQTDREAVTADIAALGADYPVLMDDAQLATEALGLTRLDEVVVYNPKSFEMVYRGSTDAELATSIQLLLDGADDSLVTVATDGATINLTGPGSDNVPSYIVDVAPVIKENCANCHREGGIAPFAMDSKLALQGWSPMIREVVMTKRMPPGQIDNKVSHLMKNEMNLSDAEMQTLVRWVDAGSPVDGDVDPLEDLVWSDTKWTVAEELGEPDLIVRIPPQAVPATGVVEYRDIPIDLGLTEDRWVRASEVAPDKKEALHHIITTIIPPGGAEDVQTAFVNAINSLPEERAAAIRAEMFAAIATGEAPDIGKIFEENPDIDVGSLLGGSDPDLGSIAGYAPGNSVQMSEEGVGGLLKAGTTVSLQLHYTTSGKELTDETEIGVWFYPEGEVPEERMSGGVGNAFTIAIPPQAKDHEMQLVTHVREEAELYSLMPHMHFRGKRMKFTAKYPDGSEELLLSVPDYDFNWQLAHEFAEPYRIPAGTQIIAEGAFDNSAQNPANPDPSIEVKWGEQSWEEMFMGFYSWKNIDQGGED
;
A
#
# COMPACT_ATOMS: atom_id res chain seq x y z
N MET A 1 75.90 -18.09 -47.31
CA MET A 1 75.04 -17.96 -46.15
C MET A 1 74.30 -16.66 -46.29
N LYS A 2 73.03 -16.67 -46.80
CA LYS A 2 72.18 -15.50 -46.96
C LYS A 2 71.13 -15.56 -45.85
N LYS A 3 71.12 -14.55 -44.97
CA LYS A 3 70.08 -14.35 -43.94
C LYS A 3 68.96 -13.51 -44.55
N SER A 4 67.81 -14.15 -44.69
CA SER A 4 66.55 -13.43 -45.05
C SER A 4 65.96 -12.80 -43.85
N LEU A 5 65.74 -11.48 -43.86
CA LEU A 5 65.09 -10.69 -42.87
C LEU A 5 63.59 -10.54 -43.24
N HIS A 6 62.70 -11.16 -42.46
CA HIS A 6 61.29 -11.04 -42.64
C HIS A 6 60.81 -9.80 -41.85
N PHE A 7 60.32 -8.79 -42.54
CA PHE A 7 59.59 -7.69 -41.93
C PHE A 7 58.13 -8.11 -41.68
N LEU A 8 57.76 -8.14 -40.41
CA LEU A 8 56.37 -8.34 -39.99
C LEU A 8 55.68 -6.96 -39.99
N LEU A 9 54.75 -6.73 -40.91
CA LEU A 9 53.92 -5.55 -40.93
C LEU A 9 52.77 -5.77 -39.95
N VAL A 10 52.80 -5.11 -38.79
CA VAL A 10 51.66 -5.07 -37.84
C VAL A 10 50.74 -3.96 -38.27
N SER A 11 49.62 -4.30 -38.90
CA SER A 11 48.54 -3.35 -39.19
C SER A 11 47.78 -3.04 -37.88
N LEU A 12 47.96 -1.85 -37.37
CA LEU A 12 47.18 -1.29 -36.25
C LEU A 12 45.77 -0.94 -36.78
N VAL A 13 44.81 -1.82 -36.54
CA VAL A 13 43.37 -1.50 -36.74
C VAL A 13 42.95 -0.60 -35.56
N ALA A 14 42.80 0.68 -35.80
CA ALA A 14 42.17 1.58 -34.86
C ALA A 14 40.67 1.25 -34.82
N ILE A 15 40.26 0.55 -33.75
CA ILE A 15 38.85 0.40 -33.43
C ILE A 15 38.39 1.78 -32.90
N VAL A 16 37.72 2.53 -33.76
CA VAL A 16 36.95 3.72 -33.35
C VAL A 16 35.73 3.17 -32.62
N THR A 17 35.79 3.08 -31.30
CA THR A 17 34.61 2.93 -30.47
C THR A 17 33.88 4.25 -30.53
N THR A 18 32.84 4.32 -31.35
CA THR A 18 31.79 5.31 -31.17
C THR A 18 31.20 5.05 -29.78
N ALA A 19 31.51 5.90 -28.81
CA ALA A 19 30.75 5.97 -27.59
C ALA A 19 29.33 6.40 -28.02
N VAL A 20 28.41 5.44 -28.04
CA VAL A 20 26.99 5.76 -28.00
C VAL A 20 26.82 6.40 -26.63
N TYR A 21 26.66 7.70 -26.57
CA TYR A 21 26.17 8.37 -25.37
C TYR A 21 24.75 7.82 -25.18
N ALA A 22 24.57 6.94 -24.22
CA ALA A 22 23.24 6.64 -23.69
C ALA A 22 22.64 7.99 -23.28
N GLY A 23 21.38 8.25 -23.66
CA GLY A 23 20.65 9.43 -23.23
C GLY A 23 20.68 9.57 -21.70
N GLU A 24 20.51 10.76 -21.18
CA GLU A 24 20.42 11.01 -19.74
C GLU A 24 19.20 10.25 -19.20
N ARG A 25 19.43 9.21 -18.40
CA ARG A 25 18.37 8.38 -17.83
C ARG A 25 18.00 8.88 -16.44
N ILE A 26 16.72 9.24 -16.25
CA ILE A 26 16.22 9.83 -15.02
C ILE A 26 15.96 8.82 -13.88
N GLY A 27 15.79 7.54 -14.20
CA GLY A 27 15.32 6.53 -13.23
C GLY A 27 13.83 6.65 -12.95
N ASP A 28 13.31 5.68 -12.21
CA ASP A 28 11.90 5.63 -11.83
C ASP A 28 11.65 6.34 -10.50
N PHE A 29 10.46 6.92 -10.33
CA PHE A 29 10.01 7.57 -9.10
C PHE A 29 8.48 7.56 -8.99
N ALA A 30 7.98 7.77 -7.78
CA ALA A 30 6.57 7.91 -7.50
C ALA A 30 6.29 9.15 -6.64
N LEU A 31 5.24 9.89 -7.00
CA LEU A 31 4.77 11.07 -6.27
C LEU A 31 3.25 11.01 -6.10
N ILE A 32 2.76 11.58 -5.01
CA ILE A 32 1.33 11.84 -4.81
C ILE A 32 1.01 13.19 -5.44
N ASP A 33 -0.15 13.30 -6.11
CA ASP A 33 -0.60 14.59 -6.63
C ASP A 33 -1.36 15.44 -5.58
N ASN A 34 -1.76 16.63 -5.98
CA ASN A 34 -2.51 17.54 -5.11
C ASN A 34 -3.90 17.02 -4.71
N GLN A 35 -4.42 15.97 -5.37
CA GLN A 35 -5.69 15.32 -5.05
C GLN A 35 -5.52 14.05 -4.19
N GLY A 36 -4.27 13.60 -3.99
CA GLY A 36 -3.92 12.42 -3.19
C GLY A 36 -3.83 11.12 -3.98
N ALA A 37 -3.82 11.19 -5.32
CA ALA A 37 -3.58 10.04 -6.16
C ALA A 37 -2.07 9.80 -6.35
N GLN A 38 -1.64 8.54 -6.28
CA GLN A 38 -0.26 8.16 -6.56
C GLN A 38 0.01 8.07 -8.05
N HIS A 39 1.13 8.60 -8.48
CA HIS A 39 1.67 8.50 -9.82
C HIS A 39 3.05 7.87 -9.75
N HIS A 40 3.14 6.60 -10.09
CA HIS A 40 4.40 5.87 -10.27
C HIS A 40 4.75 5.93 -11.76
N MET A 41 5.92 6.47 -12.11
CA MET A 41 6.24 6.77 -13.51
C MET A 41 6.30 5.51 -14.39
N ALA A 42 6.66 4.35 -13.84
CA ALA A 42 6.60 3.08 -14.56
C ALA A 42 5.17 2.68 -15.02
N TRP A 43 4.11 3.20 -14.40
CA TRP A 43 2.73 2.92 -14.84
C TRP A 43 2.37 3.55 -16.19
N TYR A 44 3.23 4.43 -16.71
CA TYR A 44 3.04 5.11 -17.99
C TYR A 44 3.85 4.49 -19.12
N ASP A 45 4.35 3.26 -18.98
CA ASP A 45 5.17 2.56 -19.98
C ASP A 45 4.40 2.22 -21.27
N ASP A 46 3.07 2.25 -21.25
CA ASP A 46 2.22 2.12 -22.44
C ASP A 46 2.04 3.44 -23.19
N GLN A 47 2.45 4.56 -22.59
CA GLN A 47 2.41 5.88 -23.20
C GLN A 47 3.64 6.11 -24.08
N ASN A 48 3.58 7.15 -24.92
CA ASN A 48 4.65 7.46 -25.86
C ASN A 48 5.60 8.53 -25.35
N ALA A 49 5.15 9.41 -24.47
CA ALA A 49 5.96 10.42 -23.79
C ALA A 49 5.32 10.87 -22.49
N VAL A 50 6.15 11.32 -21.54
CA VAL A 50 5.72 12.04 -20.35
C VAL A 50 6.34 13.43 -20.37
N VAL A 51 5.51 14.46 -20.13
CA VAL A 51 5.87 15.88 -20.12
C VAL A 51 5.59 16.44 -18.72
N ILE A 52 6.60 17.02 -18.09
CA ILE A 52 6.47 17.59 -16.74
C ILE A 52 6.89 19.07 -16.78
N LEU A 53 6.00 19.97 -16.30
CA LEU A 53 6.28 21.38 -16.10
C LEU A 53 6.32 21.68 -14.59
N PRO A 54 7.47 22.06 -14.02
CA PRO A 54 7.53 22.49 -12.62
C PRO A 54 6.88 23.87 -12.46
N GLN A 55 6.15 24.02 -11.36
CA GLN A 55 5.49 25.27 -11.00
C GLN A 55 5.40 25.42 -9.48
N ALA A 56 5.23 26.61 -8.95
CA ALA A 56 5.05 26.86 -7.51
C ALA A 56 3.87 27.83 -7.28
N VAL A 57 3.20 27.67 -6.13
CA VAL A 57 2.05 28.50 -5.73
C VAL A 57 2.41 29.99 -5.80
N GLY A 58 1.61 30.77 -6.53
CA GLY A 58 1.79 32.21 -6.71
C GLY A 58 3.00 32.62 -7.56
N ALA A 59 3.71 31.66 -8.15
CA ALA A 59 4.87 31.89 -9.02
C ALA A 59 4.77 31.16 -10.37
N THR A 60 3.58 30.70 -10.74
CA THR A 60 3.34 30.01 -12.01
C THR A 60 3.47 31.00 -13.17
N ASP A 61 4.33 30.67 -14.14
CA ASP A 61 4.43 31.41 -15.39
C ASP A 61 3.20 31.11 -16.27
N THR A 62 2.33 32.12 -16.41
CA THR A 62 1.08 31.96 -17.15
C THR A 62 1.29 31.80 -18.66
N GLU A 63 2.40 32.31 -19.23
CA GLU A 63 2.75 32.11 -20.63
C GLU A 63 3.25 30.68 -20.87
N ALA A 64 4.11 30.17 -19.98
CA ALA A 64 4.57 28.79 -20.02
C ALA A 64 3.40 27.81 -19.83
N LEU A 65 2.48 28.08 -18.90
CA LEU A 65 1.29 27.26 -18.68
C LEU A 65 0.37 27.24 -19.90
N ALA A 66 0.14 28.40 -20.54
CA ALA A 66 -0.70 28.46 -21.74
C ALA A 66 -0.07 27.67 -22.90
N ALA A 67 1.25 27.78 -23.09
CA ALA A 67 1.97 26.98 -24.10
C ALA A 67 1.90 25.46 -23.78
N PHE A 68 1.96 25.10 -22.52
CA PHE A 68 1.82 23.71 -22.05
C PHE A 68 0.42 23.15 -22.35
N GLN A 69 -0.65 23.94 -22.13
CA GLN A 69 -2.02 23.58 -22.48
C GLN A 69 -2.21 23.43 -24.02
N ASP A 70 -1.58 24.28 -24.81
CA ASP A 70 -1.60 24.15 -26.28
C ASP A 70 -0.89 22.86 -26.75
N LEU A 71 0.19 22.45 -26.07
CA LEU A 71 0.88 21.19 -26.35
C LEU A 71 0.02 19.98 -25.99
N GLU A 72 -0.61 20.00 -24.84
CA GLU A 72 -1.53 18.92 -24.44
C GLU A 72 -2.66 18.76 -25.46
N ALA A 73 -3.31 19.84 -25.85
CA ALA A 73 -4.36 19.82 -26.86
C ALA A 73 -3.92 19.20 -28.22
N ASN A 74 -2.62 19.29 -28.54
CA ASN A 74 -2.07 18.73 -29.77
C ASN A 74 -1.60 17.28 -29.63
N PHE A 75 -1.13 16.85 -28.47
CA PHE A 75 -0.39 15.60 -28.31
C PHE A 75 -1.05 14.57 -27.36
N ALA A 76 -2.00 14.93 -26.50
CA ALA A 76 -2.60 14.00 -25.55
C ALA A 76 -3.25 12.77 -26.22
N GLU A 77 -3.99 12.98 -27.32
CA GLU A 77 -4.60 11.88 -28.10
C GLU A 77 -3.56 10.96 -28.78
N GLN A 78 -2.30 11.38 -28.81
CA GLN A 78 -1.19 10.60 -29.38
C GLN A 78 -0.43 9.81 -28.30
N GLY A 79 -0.98 9.67 -27.08
CA GLY A 79 -0.36 8.96 -25.98
C GLY A 79 0.75 9.74 -25.27
N VAL A 80 0.63 11.06 -25.20
CA VAL A 80 1.52 11.92 -24.40
C VAL A 80 0.80 12.34 -23.13
N VAL A 81 1.42 12.11 -21.99
CA VAL A 81 0.88 12.46 -20.67
C VAL A 81 1.52 13.74 -20.16
N PHE A 82 0.71 14.60 -19.55
CA PHE A 82 1.11 15.92 -19.08
C PHE A 82 0.89 16.05 -17.58
N PHE A 83 1.93 16.46 -16.85
CA PHE A 83 1.89 16.75 -15.41
C PHE A 83 2.44 18.13 -15.11
N LEU A 84 1.82 18.78 -14.15
CA LEU A 84 2.50 19.83 -13.41
C LEU A 84 3.23 19.19 -12.22
N MET A 85 4.30 19.82 -11.73
CA MET A 85 5.03 19.36 -10.55
C MET A 85 5.35 20.52 -9.62
N ASN A 86 5.06 20.37 -8.34
CA ASN A 86 5.43 21.36 -7.32
C ASN A 86 6.67 20.88 -6.56
N PRO A 87 7.84 21.53 -6.74
CA PRO A 87 9.07 21.22 -6.04
C PRO A 87 9.20 21.94 -4.69
N GLY A 88 8.09 22.44 -4.15
CA GLY A 88 8.07 23.19 -2.89
C GLY A 88 7.99 22.28 -1.67
N VAL A 89 8.88 22.51 -0.71
CA VAL A 89 8.91 21.75 0.55
C VAL A 89 7.68 22.06 1.40
N GLN A 90 6.97 21.01 1.84
CA GLN A 90 5.78 21.10 2.71
C GLN A 90 4.70 22.05 2.18
N THR A 91 4.45 22.00 0.88
CA THR A 91 3.42 22.85 0.26
C THR A 91 2.04 22.28 0.54
N ASP A 92 1.11 23.14 0.97
CA ASP A 92 -0.27 22.77 1.17
C ASP A 92 -0.96 22.42 -0.17
N ARG A 93 -1.44 21.20 -0.31
CA ARG A 93 -2.15 20.70 -1.50
C ARG A 93 -3.40 21.50 -1.84
N GLU A 94 -4.12 22.00 -0.84
CA GLU A 94 -5.31 22.81 -1.04
C GLU A 94 -4.95 24.16 -1.66
N ALA A 95 -3.81 24.75 -1.21
CA ALA A 95 -3.29 25.98 -1.82
C ALA A 95 -2.82 25.74 -3.27
N VAL A 96 -2.17 24.61 -3.56
CA VAL A 96 -1.78 24.22 -4.93
C VAL A 96 -3.02 24.06 -5.82
N THR A 97 -4.03 23.33 -5.35
CA THR A 97 -5.29 23.13 -6.06
C THR A 97 -5.99 24.45 -6.38
N ALA A 98 -6.07 25.34 -5.38
CA ALA A 98 -6.70 26.65 -5.54
C ALA A 98 -5.93 27.56 -6.54
N ASP A 99 -4.59 27.53 -6.50
CA ASP A 99 -3.73 28.31 -7.41
C ASP A 99 -3.92 27.87 -8.86
N ILE A 100 -3.85 26.56 -9.14
CA ILE A 100 -4.05 26.00 -10.48
C ILE A 100 -5.47 26.25 -11.00
N ALA A 101 -6.49 26.07 -10.17
CA ALA A 101 -7.88 26.37 -10.54
C ALA A 101 -8.09 27.86 -10.88
N ALA A 102 -7.44 28.77 -10.14
CA ALA A 102 -7.49 30.20 -10.41
C ALA A 102 -6.84 30.57 -11.77
N LEU A 103 -5.89 29.76 -12.24
CA LEU A 103 -5.27 29.89 -13.56
C LEU A 103 -6.07 29.22 -14.68
N GLY A 104 -7.22 28.60 -14.37
CA GLY A 104 -8.08 27.91 -15.32
C GLY A 104 -7.50 26.61 -15.85
N ALA A 105 -6.62 25.97 -15.08
CA ALA A 105 -6.03 24.68 -15.41
C ALA A 105 -6.61 23.58 -14.49
N ASP A 106 -6.68 22.35 -15.02
CA ASP A 106 -7.16 21.15 -14.32
C ASP A 106 -6.16 20.01 -14.61
N TYR A 107 -5.01 20.10 -13.94
CA TYR A 107 -3.94 19.09 -14.05
C TYR A 107 -3.70 18.42 -12.71
N PRO A 108 -3.32 17.13 -12.68
CA PRO A 108 -2.66 16.58 -11.52
C PRO A 108 -1.32 17.31 -11.32
N VAL A 109 -1.11 17.82 -10.12
CA VAL A 109 0.14 18.47 -9.71
C VAL A 109 0.92 17.54 -8.81
N LEU A 110 1.98 16.94 -9.32
CA LEU A 110 2.86 16.06 -8.58
C LEU A 110 3.53 16.81 -7.42
N MET A 111 3.40 16.35 -6.19
CA MET A 111 3.96 16.97 -4.99
C MET A 111 5.34 16.38 -4.71
N ASP A 112 6.40 17.13 -4.98
CA ASP A 112 7.80 16.70 -4.75
C ASP A 112 8.38 17.39 -3.51
N ASP A 113 7.77 17.14 -2.34
CA ASP A 113 8.17 17.76 -1.07
C ASP A 113 9.62 17.43 -0.68
N ALA A 114 10.08 16.22 -1.00
CA ALA A 114 11.47 15.82 -0.80
C ALA A 114 12.44 16.38 -1.86
N GLN A 115 11.95 16.98 -2.94
CA GLN A 115 12.74 17.51 -4.07
C GLN A 115 13.62 16.47 -4.79
N LEU A 116 13.39 15.19 -4.59
CA LEU A 116 14.20 14.11 -5.15
C LEU A 116 13.86 13.83 -6.62
N ALA A 117 12.61 13.98 -7.03
CA ALA A 117 12.23 13.90 -8.43
C ALA A 117 12.76 15.13 -9.20
N THR A 118 12.72 16.32 -8.60
CA THR A 118 13.35 17.54 -9.12
C THR A 118 14.84 17.33 -9.42
N GLU A 119 15.57 16.73 -8.48
CA GLU A 119 16.99 16.38 -8.66
C GLU A 119 17.20 15.34 -9.76
N ALA A 120 16.42 14.26 -9.75
CA ALA A 120 16.52 13.19 -10.73
C ALA A 120 16.23 13.67 -12.16
N LEU A 121 15.30 14.61 -12.31
CA LEU A 121 14.97 15.27 -13.59
C LEU A 121 15.97 16.36 -13.98
N GLY A 122 16.92 16.73 -13.10
CA GLY A 122 17.90 17.79 -13.32
C GLY A 122 17.29 19.18 -13.45
N LEU A 123 16.12 19.42 -12.86
CA LEU A 123 15.40 20.68 -12.91
C LEU A 123 16.06 21.71 -12.00
N THR A 124 16.26 22.91 -12.57
CA THR A 124 16.90 24.04 -11.86
C THR A 124 16.02 25.28 -11.80
N ARG A 125 14.96 25.32 -12.63
CA ARG A 125 14.07 26.48 -12.75
C ARG A 125 12.60 26.06 -12.88
N LEU A 126 11.67 26.92 -12.46
CA LEU A 126 10.24 26.65 -12.44
C LEU A 126 9.55 26.59 -13.81
N ASP A 127 10.20 27.10 -14.86
CA ASP A 127 9.69 27.08 -16.24
C ASP A 127 10.44 26.08 -17.15
N GLU A 128 11.24 25.21 -16.55
CA GLU A 128 12.07 24.23 -17.24
C GLU A 128 11.30 22.92 -17.46
N VAL A 129 10.64 22.79 -18.64
CA VAL A 129 9.90 21.57 -19.00
C VAL A 129 10.85 20.43 -19.27
N VAL A 130 10.50 19.23 -18.85
CA VAL A 130 11.16 17.99 -19.25
C VAL A 130 10.23 17.10 -20.04
N VAL A 131 10.80 16.40 -21.03
CA VAL A 131 10.15 15.32 -21.78
C VAL A 131 11.05 14.09 -21.72
N TYR A 132 10.47 12.95 -21.40
CA TYR A 132 11.18 11.69 -21.44
C TYR A 132 10.33 10.56 -22.02
N ASN A 133 11.01 9.53 -22.51
CA ASN A 133 10.39 8.29 -22.96
C ASN A 133 10.09 7.40 -21.74
N PRO A 134 8.82 7.11 -21.41
CA PRO A 134 8.48 6.33 -20.22
C PRO A 134 8.89 4.85 -20.28
N LYS A 135 9.21 4.31 -21.48
CA LYS A 135 9.68 2.92 -21.65
C LYS A 135 11.14 2.73 -21.31
N SER A 136 11.98 3.73 -21.67
CA SER A 136 13.44 3.70 -21.42
C SER A 136 13.87 4.60 -20.27
N PHE A 137 13.02 5.51 -19.81
CA PHE A 137 13.32 6.61 -18.89
C PHE A 137 14.43 7.54 -19.42
N GLU A 138 14.62 7.59 -20.72
CA GLU A 138 15.58 8.49 -21.36
C GLU A 138 14.95 9.86 -21.61
N MET A 139 15.63 10.91 -21.14
CA MET A 139 15.23 12.28 -21.34
C MET A 139 15.55 12.71 -22.77
N VAL A 140 14.55 13.31 -23.44
CA VAL A 140 14.70 13.80 -24.83
C VAL A 140 14.66 15.32 -24.93
N TYR A 141 14.10 15.99 -23.91
CA TYR A 141 14.05 17.46 -23.87
C TYR A 141 14.14 17.98 -22.43
N ARG A 142 14.86 19.08 -22.25
CA ARG A 142 14.85 19.89 -21.02
C ARG A 142 15.03 21.36 -21.38
N GLY A 143 14.04 22.21 -21.07
CA GLY A 143 14.14 23.64 -21.40
C GLY A 143 12.81 24.37 -21.37
N SER A 144 12.75 25.50 -22.09
CA SER A 144 11.58 26.37 -22.18
C SER A 144 10.42 25.75 -22.98
N THR A 145 9.21 26.28 -22.80
CA THR A 145 8.00 25.91 -23.58
C THR A 145 7.99 26.55 -24.97
N ASP A 146 9.01 26.34 -25.79
CA ASP A 146 9.15 26.89 -27.11
C ASP A 146 8.86 25.88 -28.24
N ALA A 147 9.10 26.28 -29.49
CA ALA A 147 8.86 25.45 -30.68
C ALA A 147 9.76 24.17 -30.72
N GLU A 148 10.91 24.17 -30.03
CA GLU A 148 11.81 23.02 -29.99
C GLU A 148 11.22 21.91 -29.11
N LEU A 149 10.46 22.25 -28.08
CA LEU A 149 9.73 21.29 -27.24
C LEU A 149 8.72 20.47 -28.07
N ALA A 150 7.86 21.14 -28.86
CA ALA A 150 6.90 20.48 -29.75
C ALA A 150 7.61 19.58 -30.78
N THR A 151 8.74 20.05 -31.30
CA THR A 151 9.58 19.30 -32.26
C THR A 151 10.16 18.04 -31.59
N SER A 152 10.67 18.14 -30.37
CA SER A 152 11.23 17.00 -29.61
C SER A 152 10.17 15.95 -29.30
N ILE A 153 8.96 16.36 -28.88
CA ILE A 153 7.83 15.44 -28.68
C ILE A 153 7.51 14.71 -30.00
N GLN A 154 7.40 15.46 -31.13
CA GLN A 154 7.08 14.84 -32.44
C GLN A 154 8.16 13.85 -32.88
N LEU A 155 9.45 14.17 -32.69
CA LEU A 155 10.57 13.27 -33.02
C LEU A 155 10.51 11.98 -32.19
N LEU A 156 10.19 12.07 -30.90
CA LEU A 156 10.00 10.90 -30.04
C LEU A 156 8.83 10.04 -30.55
N LEU A 157 7.69 10.64 -30.90
CA LEU A 157 6.53 9.94 -31.45
C LEU A 157 6.83 9.26 -32.79
N ASP A 158 7.68 9.87 -33.62
CA ASP A 158 8.11 9.32 -34.93
C ASP A 158 9.19 8.23 -34.79
N GLY A 159 9.64 7.93 -33.53
CA GLY A 159 10.72 6.96 -33.26
C GLY A 159 12.07 7.41 -33.85
N ALA A 160 12.29 8.70 -33.92
CA ALA A 160 13.54 9.31 -34.38
C ALA A 160 14.59 9.34 -33.24
N ASP A 161 15.77 9.91 -33.54
CA ASP A 161 16.91 9.99 -32.61
C ASP A 161 16.51 10.58 -31.23
N ASP A 162 16.77 9.83 -30.15
CA ASP A 162 16.46 10.16 -28.75
C ASP A 162 17.52 11.09 -28.12
N SER A 163 18.25 11.88 -28.89
CA SER A 163 19.28 12.78 -28.36
C SER A 163 18.64 13.91 -27.54
N LEU A 164 19.16 14.10 -26.31
CA LEU A 164 18.70 15.18 -25.42
C LEU A 164 18.91 16.57 -26.05
N VAL A 165 17.82 17.30 -26.18
CA VAL A 165 17.81 18.72 -26.53
C VAL A 165 17.71 19.53 -25.24
N THR A 166 18.63 20.49 -25.03
CA THR A 166 18.60 21.38 -23.86
C THR A 166 18.50 22.81 -24.32
N VAL A 167 17.49 23.55 -23.83
CA VAL A 167 17.23 24.96 -24.13
C VAL A 167 17.24 25.74 -22.81
N ALA A 168 17.95 26.87 -22.80
CA ALA A 168 18.01 27.70 -21.59
C ALA A 168 16.66 28.37 -21.29
N THR A 169 16.32 28.50 -20.02
CA THR A 169 15.12 29.20 -19.53
C THR A 169 15.51 30.35 -18.59
N ASP A 170 14.61 31.30 -18.40
CA ASP A 170 14.79 32.47 -17.51
C ASP A 170 13.92 32.39 -16.24
N GLY A 171 13.24 31.26 -15.97
CA GLY A 171 12.37 31.04 -14.85
C GLY A 171 13.07 31.18 -13.47
N ALA A 172 12.26 31.26 -12.42
CA ALA A 172 12.77 31.36 -11.05
C ALA A 172 13.58 30.10 -10.67
N THR A 173 14.70 30.31 -9.99
CA THR A 173 15.57 29.21 -9.55
C THR A 173 14.89 28.34 -8.51
N ILE A 174 14.96 27.03 -8.68
CA ILE A 174 14.58 26.04 -7.66
C ILE A 174 15.78 25.87 -6.71
N ASN A 175 15.53 26.08 -5.42
CA ASN A 175 16.57 25.89 -4.40
C ASN A 175 16.34 24.54 -3.73
N LEU A 176 17.28 23.62 -3.90
CA LEU A 176 17.27 22.34 -3.19
C LEU A 176 17.61 22.55 -1.72
N THR A 177 16.92 21.82 -0.84
CA THR A 177 17.06 21.93 0.62
C THR A 177 17.17 20.55 1.28
N GLY A 178 17.35 20.56 2.61
CA GLY A 178 17.36 19.35 3.41
C GLY A 178 18.71 18.60 3.42
N PRO A 179 18.80 17.47 4.14
CA PRO A 179 20.01 16.68 4.26
C PRO A 179 20.63 16.33 2.91
N GLY A 180 21.93 16.50 2.77
CA GLY A 180 22.66 16.17 1.56
C GLY A 180 22.68 17.23 0.47
N SER A 181 21.94 18.36 0.59
CA SER A 181 21.93 19.44 -0.40
C SER A 181 23.30 20.14 -0.51
N ASP A 182 23.99 20.31 0.60
CA ASP A 182 25.29 20.98 0.68
C ASP A 182 26.47 20.02 0.89
N ASN A 183 26.23 18.90 1.59
CA ASN A 183 27.26 17.92 1.95
C ASN A 183 26.71 16.51 1.83
N VAL A 184 27.54 15.56 1.43
CA VAL A 184 27.17 14.14 1.39
C VAL A 184 26.81 13.65 2.79
N PRO A 185 25.65 12.98 2.99
CA PRO A 185 25.28 12.43 4.28
C PRO A 185 26.33 11.45 4.84
N SER A 186 26.61 11.56 6.14
CA SER A 186 27.51 10.65 6.85
C SER A 186 26.85 9.28 7.03
N TYR A 187 27.57 8.20 6.73
CA TYR A 187 27.05 6.86 6.97
C TYR A 187 26.72 6.63 8.45
N ILE A 188 27.64 6.99 9.35
CA ILE A 188 27.48 6.72 10.79
C ILE A 188 26.44 7.62 11.44
N VAL A 189 26.42 8.91 11.07
CA VAL A 189 25.59 9.92 11.76
C VAL A 189 24.22 10.04 11.17
N ASP A 190 24.09 9.91 9.85
CA ASP A 190 22.84 10.19 9.14
C ASP A 190 22.16 8.92 8.61
N VAL A 191 22.90 8.03 7.90
CA VAL A 191 22.31 6.89 7.19
C VAL A 191 22.01 5.71 8.11
N ALA A 192 22.97 5.26 8.92
CA ALA A 192 22.79 4.09 9.77
C ALA A 192 21.65 4.23 10.79
N PRO A 193 21.39 5.41 11.39
CA PRO A 193 20.20 5.63 12.22
C PRO A 193 18.89 5.42 11.45
N VAL A 194 18.75 5.95 10.22
CA VAL A 194 17.55 5.77 9.38
C VAL A 194 17.31 4.29 9.06
N ILE A 195 18.38 3.58 8.67
CA ILE A 195 18.30 2.13 8.40
C ILE A 195 17.88 1.34 9.64
N LYS A 196 18.48 1.67 10.79
CA LYS A 196 18.17 1.00 12.06
C LYS A 196 16.71 1.18 12.46
N GLU A 197 16.17 2.37 12.30
CA GLU A 197 14.82 2.73 12.74
C GLU A 197 13.77 2.19 11.78
N ASN A 198 13.97 2.35 10.47
CA ASN A 198 12.91 2.11 9.48
C ASN A 198 13.06 0.81 8.68
N CYS A 199 14.23 0.16 8.67
CA CYS A 199 14.49 -0.97 7.77
C CYS A 199 14.90 -2.25 8.52
N ALA A 200 15.81 -2.11 9.50
CA ALA A 200 16.53 -3.26 10.07
C ALA A 200 15.62 -4.22 10.84
N ASN A 201 14.46 -3.80 11.36
CA ASN A 201 13.54 -4.70 12.04
C ASN A 201 13.03 -5.82 11.12
N CYS A 202 12.72 -5.49 9.87
CA CYS A 202 12.32 -6.48 8.86
C CYS A 202 13.53 -7.08 8.13
N HIS A 203 14.54 -6.24 7.79
CA HIS A 203 15.77 -6.59 7.09
C HIS A 203 16.88 -7.02 8.06
N ARG A 204 16.68 -8.15 8.73
CA ARG A 204 17.65 -8.79 9.65
C ARG A 204 17.67 -10.30 9.44
N GLU A 205 18.69 -10.97 9.97
CA GLU A 205 18.70 -12.44 9.99
C GLU A 205 17.47 -12.96 10.79
N GLY A 206 16.71 -13.87 10.18
CA GLY A 206 15.43 -14.36 10.75
C GLY A 206 14.28 -13.36 10.72
N GLY A 207 14.45 -12.20 10.08
CA GLY A 207 13.37 -11.27 9.77
C GLY A 207 12.51 -11.73 8.59
N ILE A 208 11.50 -10.91 8.23
CA ILE A 208 10.59 -11.23 7.13
C ILE A 208 11.20 -10.89 5.76
N ALA A 209 12.08 -9.88 5.70
CA ALA A 209 12.68 -9.43 4.46
C ALA A 209 13.69 -10.45 3.90
N PRO A 210 13.89 -10.51 2.56
CA PRO A 210 14.70 -11.55 1.92
C PRO A 210 16.21 -11.43 2.14
N PHE A 211 16.70 -10.32 2.71
CA PHE A 211 18.11 -10.08 3.01
C PHE A 211 18.24 -9.16 4.22
N ALA A 212 19.38 -9.27 4.93
CA ALA A 212 19.68 -8.44 6.08
C ALA A 212 20.39 -7.13 5.68
N MET A 213 20.08 -6.05 6.39
CA MET A 213 20.76 -4.75 6.32
C MET A 213 21.57 -4.52 7.62
N ASP A 214 22.42 -5.47 7.96
CA ASP A 214 23.14 -5.58 9.23
C ASP A 214 24.59 -5.10 9.15
N SER A 215 25.01 -4.53 8.03
CA SER A 215 26.37 -4.03 7.85
C SER A 215 26.48 -3.01 6.70
N LYS A 216 27.50 -2.14 6.80
CA LYS A 216 27.87 -1.20 5.72
C LYS A 216 28.09 -1.89 4.36
N LEU A 217 28.67 -3.09 4.37
CA LEU A 217 28.92 -3.84 3.14
C LEU A 217 27.62 -4.31 2.48
N ALA A 218 26.66 -4.77 3.28
CA ALA A 218 25.34 -5.14 2.79
C ALA A 218 24.63 -3.92 2.20
N LEU A 219 24.63 -2.78 2.90
CA LEU A 219 24.03 -1.54 2.40
C LEU A 219 24.65 -1.04 1.10
N GLN A 220 25.98 -1.04 1.00
CA GLN A 220 26.67 -0.67 -0.25
C GLN A 220 26.31 -1.59 -1.40
N GLY A 221 26.17 -2.91 -1.12
CA GLY A 221 25.75 -3.88 -2.12
C GLY A 221 24.34 -3.68 -2.64
N TRP A 222 23.43 -3.26 -1.76
CA TRP A 222 22.03 -3.04 -2.08
C TRP A 222 21.67 -1.58 -2.40
N SER A 223 22.63 -0.65 -2.32
CA SER A 223 22.38 0.78 -2.45
C SER A 223 21.60 1.20 -3.71
N PRO A 224 21.84 0.65 -4.92
CA PRO A 224 21.02 1.00 -6.08
C PRO A 224 19.54 0.60 -5.93
N MET A 225 19.29 -0.57 -5.31
CA MET A 225 17.93 -1.03 -5.04
C MET A 225 17.27 -0.20 -3.92
N ILE A 226 18.03 0.14 -2.86
CA ILE A 226 17.54 1.03 -1.78
C ILE A 226 17.07 2.35 -2.37
N ARG A 227 17.89 2.98 -3.25
CA ARG A 227 17.50 4.20 -3.95
C ARG A 227 16.19 4.02 -4.71
N GLU A 228 16.12 3.00 -5.53
CA GLU A 228 14.95 2.74 -6.38
C GLU A 228 13.69 2.53 -5.56
N VAL A 229 13.70 1.68 -4.51
CA VAL A 229 12.51 1.41 -3.71
C VAL A 229 12.08 2.59 -2.84
N VAL A 230 13.01 3.47 -2.44
CA VAL A 230 12.70 4.73 -1.73
C VAL A 230 12.09 5.75 -2.70
N MET A 231 12.68 5.93 -3.88
CA MET A 231 12.17 6.84 -4.92
C MET A 231 10.77 6.45 -5.42
N THR A 232 10.51 5.15 -5.51
CA THR A 232 9.21 4.61 -5.95
C THR A 232 8.23 4.37 -4.80
N LYS A 233 8.60 4.71 -3.57
CA LYS A 233 7.80 4.53 -2.35
C LYS A 233 7.35 3.08 -2.07
N ARG A 234 8.05 2.08 -2.64
CA ARG A 234 7.78 0.66 -2.37
C ARG A 234 8.31 0.18 -1.03
N MET A 235 9.32 0.89 -0.46
CA MET A 235 9.86 0.64 0.88
C MET A 235 10.06 1.96 1.63
N PRO A 236 9.74 1.96 2.94
CA PRO A 236 9.03 0.93 3.69
C PRO A 236 7.66 0.62 3.09
N PRO A 237 7.11 -0.60 3.28
CA PRO A 237 5.83 -0.98 2.70
C PRO A 237 4.65 -0.37 3.44
N GLY A 238 3.46 -0.36 2.80
CA GLY A 238 2.22 0.08 3.44
C GLY A 238 2.18 1.57 3.76
N GLN A 239 2.88 2.40 2.98
CA GLN A 239 2.88 3.85 3.14
C GLN A 239 1.48 4.43 2.97
N ILE A 240 1.17 5.41 3.81
CA ILE A 240 -0.08 6.16 3.78
C ILE A 240 0.17 7.61 3.34
N ASP A 241 -0.90 8.30 2.97
CA ASP A 241 -0.81 9.72 2.64
C ASP A 241 -0.33 10.54 3.85
N ASN A 242 0.74 11.32 3.67
CA ASN A 242 1.31 12.18 4.71
C ASN A 242 0.31 13.19 5.30
N LYS A 243 -0.78 13.50 4.58
CA LYS A 243 -1.85 14.38 5.09
C LYS A 243 -2.50 13.83 6.37
N VAL A 244 -2.54 12.50 6.51
CA VAL A 244 -3.19 11.81 7.63
C VAL A 244 -2.25 10.94 8.46
N SER A 245 -0.97 10.87 8.11
CA SER A 245 0.02 10.05 8.83
C SER A 245 0.10 10.42 10.31
N HIS A 246 -0.04 11.70 10.64
CA HIS A 246 -0.03 12.21 12.02
C HIS A 246 -1.18 11.67 12.89
N LEU A 247 -2.23 11.11 12.29
CA LEU A 247 -3.34 10.46 13.01
C LEU A 247 -2.99 9.03 13.43
N MET A 248 -1.96 8.42 12.81
CA MET A 248 -1.65 7.00 12.97
C MET A 248 -0.48 6.78 13.94
N LYS A 249 -0.58 5.71 14.73
CA LYS A 249 0.39 5.38 15.78
C LYS A 249 1.69 4.79 15.24
N ASN A 250 1.58 3.91 14.25
CA ASN A 250 2.70 3.13 13.73
C ASN A 250 2.77 3.28 12.21
N GLU A 251 2.91 4.51 11.72
CA GLU A 251 3.12 4.73 10.30
C GLU A 251 4.53 4.29 9.88
N MET A 252 4.65 3.81 8.64
CA MET A 252 5.93 3.35 8.08
C MET A 252 6.53 4.35 7.09
N ASN A 253 5.95 5.53 6.91
CA ASN A 253 6.45 6.53 5.99
C ASN A 253 7.84 7.00 6.40
N LEU A 254 8.75 7.10 5.43
CA LEU A 254 9.96 7.89 5.63
C LEU A 254 9.59 9.38 5.55
N SER A 255 10.17 10.17 6.44
CA SER A 255 10.14 11.62 6.29
C SER A 255 10.92 12.06 5.05
N ASP A 256 10.60 13.24 4.53
CA ASP A 256 11.35 13.83 3.41
C ASP A 256 12.86 13.90 3.68
N ALA A 257 13.24 14.22 4.93
CA ALA A 257 14.65 14.28 5.34
C ALA A 257 15.34 12.90 5.32
N GLU A 258 14.65 11.84 5.72
CA GLU A 258 15.17 10.47 5.67
C GLU A 258 15.29 9.98 4.23
N MET A 259 14.30 10.25 3.38
CA MET A 259 14.36 9.95 1.95
C MET A 259 15.55 10.67 1.29
N GLN A 260 15.71 11.97 1.55
CA GLN A 260 16.83 12.77 1.07
C GLN A 260 18.17 12.21 1.54
N THR A 261 18.27 11.84 2.81
CA THR A 261 19.48 11.24 3.39
C THR A 261 19.89 9.97 2.65
N LEU A 262 18.95 9.04 2.47
CA LEU A 262 19.24 7.75 1.81
C LEU A 262 19.58 7.93 0.34
N VAL A 263 18.74 8.65 -0.41
CA VAL A 263 18.90 8.80 -1.85
C VAL A 263 20.17 9.55 -2.21
N ARG A 264 20.43 10.69 -1.56
CA ARG A 264 21.63 11.51 -1.82
C ARG A 264 22.92 10.81 -1.37
N TRP A 265 22.86 9.99 -0.30
CA TRP A 265 23.99 9.15 0.07
C TRP A 265 24.31 8.12 -1.02
N VAL A 266 23.29 7.48 -1.59
CA VAL A 266 23.47 6.52 -2.68
C VAL A 266 24.00 7.22 -3.94
N ASP A 267 23.44 8.37 -4.31
CA ASP A 267 23.84 9.14 -5.50
C ASP A 267 25.30 9.65 -5.37
N ALA A 268 25.78 9.86 -4.14
CA ALA A 268 27.18 10.17 -3.87
C ALA A 268 28.12 8.94 -3.91
N GLY A 269 27.62 7.76 -4.25
CA GLY A 269 28.39 6.51 -4.36
C GLY A 269 28.50 5.74 -3.05
N SER A 270 27.60 5.94 -2.11
CA SER A 270 27.47 5.24 -0.83
C SER A 270 28.76 5.26 0.01
N PRO A 271 29.35 6.44 0.28
CA PRO A 271 30.60 6.55 1.03
C PRO A 271 30.39 6.11 2.49
N VAL A 272 31.42 5.49 3.06
CA VAL A 272 31.43 5.08 4.47
C VAL A 272 32.51 5.88 5.21
N ASP A 273 32.12 6.47 6.32
CA ASP A 273 33.00 7.17 7.24
C ASP A 273 33.11 6.41 8.57
N GLY A 274 34.22 6.56 9.26
CA GLY A 274 34.53 5.96 10.56
C GLY A 274 34.89 4.47 10.52
N ASP A 275 35.36 3.97 11.67
CA ASP A 275 35.93 2.64 11.83
C ASP A 275 34.92 1.62 12.38
N VAL A 276 33.90 2.07 13.10
CA VAL A 276 32.87 1.23 13.73
C VAL A 276 31.60 1.25 12.88
N ASP A 277 31.02 0.10 12.65
CA ASP A 277 29.74 -0.01 11.96
C ASP A 277 28.59 -0.08 12.96
N PRO A 278 27.70 0.94 13.00
CA PRO A 278 26.59 0.95 13.97
C PRO A 278 25.56 -0.17 13.76
N LEU A 279 25.56 -0.83 12.60
CA LEU A 279 24.59 -1.88 12.27
C LEU A 279 25.09 -3.28 12.68
N GLU A 280 26.41 -3.51 12.79
CA GLU A 280 26.97 -4.81 13.18
C GLU A 280 26.65 -5.19 14.64
N ASP A 281 26.38 -4.21 15.50
CA ASP A 281 26.11 -4.44 16.93
C ASP A 281 24.60 -4.49 17.26
N LEU A 282 23.72 -4.54 16.25
CA LEU A 282 22.27 -4.62 16.49
C LEU A 282 21.91 -5.97 17.10
N VAL A 283 21.29 -5.95 18.27
CA VAL A 283 20.79 -7.14 18.98
C VAL A 283 19.25 -7.12 18.91
N TRP A 284 18.69 -8.20 18.43
CA TRP A 284 17.26 -8.38 18.34
C TRP A 284 16.78 -9.34 19.43
N SER A 285 15.61 -9.06 20.00
CA SER A 285 14.96 -9.99 20.90
C SER A 285 14.47 -11.21 20.11
N ASP A 286 14.86 -12.41 20.57
CA ASP A 286 14.34 -13.68 20.04
C ASP A 286 13.08 -14.14 20.81
N THR A 287 12.47 -13.26 21.58
CA THR A 287 11.26 -13.55 22.34
C THR A 287 10.14 -13.95 21.38
N LYS A 288 9.56 -15.12 21.60
CA LYS A 288 8.46 -15.63 20.77
C LYS A 288 7.23 -14.74 20.88
N TRP A 289 6.92 -14.29 22.10
CA TRP A 289 5.79 -13.46 22.44
C TRP A 289 6.28 -12.09 22.91
N THR A 290 6.06 -11.05 22.13
CA THR A 290 6.47 -9.68 22.52
C THR A 290 5.59 -9.16 23.64
N VAL A 291 4.31 -9.53 23.67
CA VAL A 291 3.36 -9.22 24.75
C VAL A 291 3.80 -9.83 26.10
N ALA A 292 4.57 -10.92 26.07
CA ALA A 292 5.05 -11.56 27.32
C ALA A 292 6.02 -10.69 28.12
N GLU A 293 6.65 -9.71 27.52
CA GLU A 293 7.52 -8.75 28.22
C GLU A 293 6.70 -7.91 29.22
N GLU A 294 5.42 -7.68 28.96
CA GLU A 294 4.52 -6.91 29.81
C GLU A 294 3.58 -7.81 30.64
N LEU A 295 2.97 -8.82 29.99
CA LEU A 295 1.90 -9.62 30.59
C LEU A 295 2.34 -11.02 31.03
N GLY A 296 3.59 -11.43 30.80
CA GLY A 296 4.03 -12.82 31.04
C GLY A 296 3.58 -13.77 29.90
N GLU A 297 3.75 -15.08 30.10
CA GLU A 297 3.37 -16.09 29.11
C GLU A 297 1.87 -16.08 28.82
N PRO A 298 1.43 -16.43 27.59
CA PRO A 298 0.01 -16.45 27.24
C PRO A 298 -0.78 -17.47 28.05
N ASP A 299 -2.00 -17.13 28.45
CA ASP A 299 -2.93 -18.00 29.16
C ASP A 299 -3.45 -19.14 28.27
N LEU A 300 -3.61 -18.88 26.97
CA LEU A 300 -4.03 -19.85 25.95
C LEU A 300 -3.11 -19.76 24.73
N ILE A 301 -2.67 -20.92 24.24
CA ILE A 301 -1.94 -21.03 22.97
C ILE A 301 -2.80 -21.80 21.97
N VAL A 302 -3.26 -21.11 20.94
CA VAL A 302 -3.98 -21.71 19.81
C VAL A 302 -2.94 -22.22 18.80
N ARG A 303 -2.90 -23.54 18.58
CA ARG A 303 -1.94 -24.18 17.66
C ARG A 303 -2.61 -24.47 16.34
N ILE A 304 -2.07 -23.89 15.27
CA ILE A 304 -2.51 -24.17 13.91
C ILE A 304 -1.96 -25.56 13.51
N PRO A 305 -2.80 -26.48 13.03
CA PRO A 305 -2.32 -27.76 12.51
C PRO A 305 -1.27 -27.55 11.41
N PRO A 306 -0.21 -28.41 11.31
CA PRO A 306 0.86 -28.23 10.33
C PRO A 306 0.35 -28.03 8.92
N GLN A 307 0.79 -26.95 8.25
CA GLN A 307 0.39 -26.54 6.92
C GLN A 307 1.54 -26.73 5.92
N ALA A 308 1.35 -27.64 4.96
CA ALA A 308 2.32 -27.81 3.88
C ALA A 308 2.22 -26.68 2.86
N VAL A 309 3.33 -26.00 2.57
CA VAL A 309 3.42 -24.93 1.56
C VAL A 309 4.34 -25.40 0.43
N PRO A 310 3.88 -25.42 -0.83
CA PRO A 310 4.70 -25.84 -1.98
C PRO A 310 5.81 -24.83 -2.29
N ALA A 311 6.83 -25.27 -3.01
CA ALA A 311 7.93 -24.40 -3.41
C ALA A 311 7.50 -23.30 -4.40
N THR A 312 6.53 -23.59 -5.26
CA THR A 312 6.08 -22.69 -6.34
C THR A 312 4.60 -22.87 -6.62
N GLY A 313 4.00 -21.88 -7.29
CA GLY A 313 2.58 -21.87 -7.66
C GLY A 313 1.75 -20.98 -6.73
N VAL A 314 0.46 -20.93 -6.97
CA VAL A 314 -0.50 -20.22 -6.12
C VAL A 314 -1.03 -21.16 -5.05
N VAL A 315 -1.11 -20.70 -3.83
CA VAL A 315 -1.69 -21.45 -2.70
C VAL A 315 -3.10 -20.92 -2.44
N GLU A 316 -4.09 -21.80 -2.51
CA GLU A 316 -5.47 -21.47 -2.16
C GLU A 316 -5.59 -21.13 -0.67
N TYR A 317 -6.53 -20.25 -0.32
CA TYR A 317 -6.86 -19.97 1.08
C TYR A 317 -7.34 -21.23 1.78
N ARG A 318 -7.04 -21.31 3.07
CA ARG A 318 -7.41 -22.44 3.91
C ARG A 318 -8.13 -21.95 5.14
N ASP A 319 -9.38 -22.30 5.28
CA ASP A 319 -10.16 -22.00 6.48
C ASP A 319 -10.03 -23.14 7.48
N ILE A 320 -9.45 -22.84 8.63
CA ILE A 320 -9.17 -23.82 9.68
C ILE A 320 -9.99 -23.46 10.93
N PRO A 321 -11.10 -24.14 11.19
CA PRO A 321 -11.84 -23.94 12.43
C PRO A 321 -11.10 -24.62 13.61
N ILE A 322 -10.90 -23.88 14.70
CA ILE A 322 -10.26 -24.36 15.92
C ILE A 322 -11.14 -24.07 17.11
N ASP A 323 -11.59 -25.12 17.81
CA ASP A 323 -12.25 -24.99 19.10
C ASP A 323 -11.23 -24.50 20.15
N LEU A 324 -11.50 -23.35 20.77
CA LEU A 324 -10.62 -22.78 21.79
C LEU A 324 -10.63 -23.55 23.10
N GLY A 325 -11.57 -24.49 23.29
CA GLY A 325 -11.70 -25.29 24.49
C GLY A 325 -12.16 -24.51 25.73
N LEU A 326 -12.75 -23.32 25.54
CA LEU A 326 -13.23 -22.48 26.64
C LEU A 326 -14.47 -23.12 27.27
N THR A 327 -14.38 -23.37 28.58
CA THR A 327 -15.50 -23.94 29.38
C THR A 327 -16.30 -22.87 30.11
N GLU A 328 -15.80 -21.64 30.13
CA GLU A 328 -16.41 -20.45 30.72
C GLU A 328 -16.09 -19.22 29.86
N ASP A 329 -16.86 -18.15 30.04
CA ASP A 329 -16.64 -16.90 29.36
C ASP A 329 -15.33 -16.26 29.84
N ARG A 330 -14.49 -15.76 28.90
CA ARG A 330 -13.20 -15.16 29.21
C ARG A 330 -13.06 -13.81 28.48
N TRP A 331 -12.46 -12.85 29.16
CA TRP A 331 -12.16 -11.54 28.60
C TRP A 331 -10.74 -11.50 28.08
N VAL A 332 -10.60 -11.22 26.78
CA VAL A 332 -9.30 -11.04 26.10
C VAL A 332 -8.74 -9.68 26.43
N ARG A 333 -7.50 -9.65 26.90
CA ARG A 333 -6.71 -8.45 27.13
C ARG A 333 -5.73 -8.19 25.99
N ALA A 334 -5.11 -9.27 25.49
CA ALA A 334 -4.19 -9.20 24.35
C ALA A 334 -4.18 -10.51 23.57
N SER A 335 -3.76 -10.45 22.33
CA SER A 335 -3.43 -11.62 21.53
C SER A 335 -2.27 -11.31 20.57
N GLU A 336 -1.47 -12.33 20.24
CA GLU A 336 -0.30 -12.20 19.36
C GLU A 336 -0.16 -13.44 18.49
N VAL A 337 0.08 -13.24 17.20
CA VAL A 337 0.43 -14.31 16.27
C VAL A 337 1.95 -14.45 16.21
N ALA A 338 2.46 -15.65 16.45
CA ALA A 338 3.87 -15.99 16.31
C ALA A 338 4.08 -16.86 15.07
N PRO A 339 4.40 -16.27 13.90
CA PRO A 339 4.62 -17.01 12.67
C PRO A 339 5.84 -17.93 12.76
N ASP A 340 5.69 -19.20 12.36
CA ASP A 340 6.83 -20.13 12.24
C ASP A 340 7.60 -19.90 10.93
N LYS A 341 6.89 -19.76 9.80
CA LYS A 341 7.49 -19.54 8.48
C LYS A 341 7.13 -18.15 7.93
N LYS A 342 7.79 -17.13 8.48
CA LYS A 342 7.56 -15.71 8.10
C LYS A 342 7.72 -15.45 6.61
N GLU A 343 8.61 -16.21 5.93
CA GLU A 343 8.85 -16.11 4.51
C GLU A 343 7.73 -16.68 3.62
N ALA A 344 6.76 -17.38 4.21
CA ALA A 344 5.67 -18.02 3.48
C ALA A 344 4.29 -17.64 3.99
N LEU A 345 4.13 -17.40 5.29
CA LEU A 345 2.86 -16.96 5.85
C LEU A 345 2.61 -15.50 5.46
N HIS A 346 1.60 -15.29 4.61
CA HIS A 346 1.27 -13.97 4.09
C HIS A 346 0.29 -13.24 5.01
N HIS A 347 -0.85 -13.84 5.32
CA HIS A 347 -1.76 -13.31 6.34
C HIS A 347 -2.61 -14.41 7.00
N ILE A 348 -3.13 -14.06 8.18
CA ILE A 348 -4.19 -14.80 8.87
C ILE A 348 -5.32 -13.82 9.15
N ILE A 349 -6.51 -14.11 8.61
CA ILE A 349 -7.73 -13.42 9.02
C ILE A 349 -8.41 -14.31 10.07
N THR A 350 -8.73 -13.73 11.23
CA THR A 350 -9.41 -14.45 12.31
C THR A 350 -10.88 -14.05 12.38
N THR A 351 -11.76 -15.04 12.39
CA THR A 351 -13.20 -14.85 12.58
C THR A 351 -13.65 -15.60 13.82
N ILE A 352 -14.28 -14.89 14.76
CA ILE A 352 -14.86 -15.52 15.96
C ILE A 352 -16.20 -16.14 15.59
N ILE A 353 -16.34 -17.44 15.89
CA ILE A 353 -17.58 -18.18 15.72
C ILE A 353 -18.18 -18.43 17.11
N PRO A 354 -19.28 -17.74 17.46
CA PRO A 354 -19.93 -17.96 18.75
C PRO A 354 -20.53 -19.37 18.84
N PRO A 355 -20.80 -19.89 20.03
CA PRO A 355 -21.43 -21.18 20.21
C PRO A 355 -22.72 -21.32 19.38
N GLY A 356 -22.75 -22.30 18.45
CA GLY A 356 -23.87 -22.51 17.53
C GLY A 356 -23.90 -21.59 16.30
N GLY A 357 -22.85 -20.79 16.09
CA GLY A 357 -22.63 -19.99 14.89
C GLY A 357 -22.22 -20.83 13.68
N ALA A 358 -22.13 -20.21 12.51
CA ALA A 358 -21.70 -20.85 11.28
C ALA A 358 -20.16 -20.99 11.22
N GLU A 359 -19.68 -22.14 10.75
CA GLU A 359 -18.24 -22.44 10.67
C GLU A 359 -17.54 -21.79 9.46
N ASP A 360 -18.31 -21.33 8.48
CA ASP A 360 -17.81 -20.71 7.25
C ASP A 360 -18.86 -19.77 6.61
N VAL A 361 -18.39 -18.89 5.71
CA VAL A 361 -19.22 -17.90 4.98
C VAL A 361 -20.36 -18.57 4.23
N GLN A 362 -20.12 -19.72 3.62
CA GLN A 362 -21.13 -20.43 2.84
C GLN A 362 -22.24 -20.95 3.75
N THR A 363 -21.89 -21.52 4.90
CA THR A 363 -22.85 -21.96 5.91
C THR A 363 -23.61 -20.78 6.51
N ALA A 364 -22.94 -19.66 6.79
CA ALA A 364 -23.57 -18.43 7.25
C ALA A 364 -24.60 -17.93 6.22
N PHE A 365 -24.24 -17.88 4.96
CA PHE A 365 -25.10 -17.45 3.87
C PHE A 365 -26.34 -18.37 3.71
N VAL A 366 -26.14 -19.69 3.72
CA VAL A 366 -27.24 -20.65 3.68
C VAL A 366 -28.19 -20.48 4.88
N ASN A 367 -27.64 -20.28 6.08
CA ASN A 367 -28.43 -20.02 7.29
C ASN A 367 -29.21 -18.71 7.18
N ALA A 368 -28.60 -17.66 6.62
CA ALA A 368 -29.27 -16.38 6.35
C ALA A 368 -30.49 -16.55 5.44
N ILE A 369 -30.27 -17.22 4.31
CA ILE A 369 -31.37 -17.52 3.39
C ILE A 369 -32.47 -18.32 4.08
N ASN A 370 -32.11 -19.34 4.85
CA ASN A 370 -33.05 -20.18 5.56
C ASN A 370 -33.80 -19.46 6.70
N SER A 371 -33.28 -18.34 7.20
CA SER A 371 -33.95 -17.49 8.18
C SER A 371 -35.04 -16.57 7.57
N LEU A 372 -35.02 -16.39 6.24
CA LEU A 372 -36.04 -15.62 5.53
C LEU A 372 -37.41 -16.33 5.49
N PRO A 373 -38.51 -15.60 5.23
CA PRO A 373 -39.77 -16.24 4.91
C PRO A 373 -39.63 -17.25 3.77
N GLU A 374 -40.23 -18.44 3.91
CA GLU A 374 -39.99 -19.60 3.01
C GLU A 374 -40.18 -19.24 1.53
N GLU A 375 -41.14 -18.38 1.19
CA GLU A 375 -41.36 -17.94 -0.20
C GLU A 375 -40.15 -17.23 -0.79
N ARG A 376 -39.51 -16.36 -0.03
CA ARG A 376 -38.26 -15.64 -0.43
C ARG A 376 -37.07 -16.59 -0.47
N ALA A 377 -36.90 -17.37 0.58
CA ALA A 377 -35.83 -18.36 0.64
C ALA A 377 -35.87 -19.34 -0.53
N ALA A 378 -37.07 -19.82 -0.90
CA ALA A 378 -37.26 -20.69 -2.03
C ALA A 378 -36.93 -20.02 -3.37
N ALA A 379 -37.25 -18.72 -3.53
CA ALA A 379 -36.93 -17.97 -4.75
C ALA A 379 -35.39 -17.82 -4.91
N ILE A 380 -34.69 -17.43 -3.86
CA ILE A 380 -33.23 -17.30 -3.87
C ILE A 380 -32.56 -18.67 -4.17
N ARG A 381 -32.97 -19.73 -3.47
CA ARG A 381 -32.47 -21.08 -3.75
C ARG A 381 -32.69 -21.51 -5.19
N ALA A 382 -33.87 -21.20 -5.79
CA ALA A 382 -34.17 -21.52 -7.18
C ALA A 382 -33.23 -20.75 -8.15
N GLU A 383 -32.94 -19.49 -7.90
CA GLU A 383 -32.02 -18.70 -8.69
C GLU A 383 -30.57 -19.25 -8.60
N MET A 384 -30.12 -19.60 -7.41
CA MET A 384 -28.80 -20.23 -7.20
C MET A 384 -28.70 -21.58 -7.94
N PHE A 385 -29.73 -22.43 -7.83
CA PHE A 385 -29.74 -23.72 -8.54
C PHE A 385 -29.80 -23.54 -10.06
N ALA A 386 -30.48 -22.51 -10.56
CA ALA A 386 -30.52 -22.21 -12.00
C ALA A 386 -29.12 -21.80 -12.51
N ALA A 387 -28.40 -20.97 -11.81
CA ALA A 387 -27.01 -20.59 -12.13
C ALA A 387 -26.10 -21.84 -12.14
N ILE A 388 -26.11 -22.62 -11.07
CA ILE A 388 -25.32 -23.86 -10.97
C ILE A 388 -25.65 -24.83 -12.10
N ALA A 389 -26.94 -24.97 -12.49
CA ALA A 389 -27.37 -25.86 -13.57
C ALA A 389 -26.84 -25.41 -14.95
N THR A 390 -26.54 -24.14 -15.15
CA THR A 390 -25.92 -23.60 -16.37
C THR A 390 -24.38 -23.62 -16.33
N GLY A 391 -23.78 -24.03 -15.20
CA GLY A 391 -22.33 -24.02 -14.98
C GLY A 391 -21.78 -22.63 -14.60
N GLU A 392 -22.68 -21.72 -14.25
CA GLU A 392 -22.32 -20.39 -13.77
C GLU A 392 -22.29 -20.36 -12.22
N ALA A 393 -21.42 -19.56 -11.64
CA ALA A 393 -21.48 -19.28 -10.21
C ALA A 393 -22.72 -18.42 -9.91
N PRO A 394 -23.44 -18.66 -8.78
CA PRO A 394 -24.51 -17.78 -8.37
C PRO A 394 -24.01 -16.35 -8.16
N ASP A 395 -24.76 -15.37 -8.63
CA ASP A 395 -24.46 -13.96 -8.41
C ASP A 395 -24.89 -13.55 -6.99
N ILE A 396 -23.98 -13.77 -6.04
CA ILE A 396 -24.19 -13.47 -4.61
C ILE A 396 -24.44 -11.98 -4.41
N GLY A 397 -23.72 -11.11 -5.14
CA GLY A 397 -23.88 -9.67 -5.07
C GLY A 397 -25.29 -9.22 -5.41
N LYS A 398 -25.84 -9.72 -6.52
CA LYS A 398 -27.21 -9.44 -6.92
C LYS A 398 -28.24 -9.92 -5.88
N ILE A 399 -28.01 -11.10 -5.29
CA ILE A 399 -28.90 -11.64 -4.25
C ILE A 399 -28.96 -10.68 -3.05
N PHE A 400 -27.84 -10.10 -2.63
CA PHE A 400 -27.81 -9.13 -1.53
C PHE A 400 -28.41 -7.77 -1.93
N GLU A 401 -28.15 -7.30 -3.14
CA GLU A 401 -28.75 -6.07 -3.66
C GLU A 401 -30.30 -6.15 -3.66
N GLU A 402 -30.85 -7.28 -4.08
CA GLU A 402 -32.30 -7.52 -4.08
C GLU A 402 -32.88 -7.84 -2.69
N ASN A 403 -32.01 -8.22 -1.72
CA ASN A 403 -32.40 -8.58 -0.36
C ASN A 403 -31.53 -7.87 0.70
N PRO A 404 -31.60 -6.52 0.83
CA PRO A 404 -30.73 -5.75 1.70
C PRO A 404 -30.97 -5.98 3.21
N ASP A 405 -32.00 -6.73 3.56
CA ASP A 405 -32.31 -7.18 4.92
C ASP A 405 -31.56 -8.46 5.32
N ILE A 406 -30.83 -9.08 4.40
CA ILE A 406 -29.91 -10.19 4.72
C ILE A 406 -28.64 -9.58 5.30
N ASP A 407 -28.51 -9.63 6.61
CA ASP A 407 -27.29 -9.19 7.32
C ASP A 407 -26.30 -10.34 7.42
N VAL A 408 -25.45 -10.45 6.40
CA VAL A 408 -24.37 -11.47 6.35
C VAL A 408 -23.28 -11.16 7.37
N GLY A 409 -23.03 -9.90 7.65
CA GLY A 409 -22.05 -9.49 8.65
C GLY A 409 -22.37 -10.03 10.04
N SER A 410 -23.67 -10.00 10.43
CA SER A 410 -24.11 -10.58 11.70
C SER A 410 -23.97 -12.10 11.76
N LEU A 411 -24.05 -12.77 10.62
CA LEU A 411 -23.97 -14.23 10.53
C LEU A 411 -22.53 -14.75 10.56
N LEU A 412 -21.59 -13.94 10.12
CA LEU A 412 -20.15 -14.20 10.20
C LEU A 412 -19.57 -13.90 11.60
N GLY A 413 -20.39 -13.54 12.57
CA GLY A 413 -19.93 -13.16 13.90
C GLY A 413 -19.26 -11.78 13.98
N GLY A 414 -19.15 -11.07 12.85
CA GLY A 414 -18.47 -9.77 12.77
C GLY A 414 -19.29 -8.57 13.22
N SER A 415 -20.52 -8.75 13.65
CA SER A 415 -21.41 -7.66 14.08
C SER A 415 -22.08 -7.87 15.45
N ASP A 416 -21.72 -8.93 16.18
CA ASP A 416 -22.12 -9.02 17.59
C ASP A 416 -21.19 -8.12 18.40
N PRO A 417 -21.64 -6.95 18.89
CA PRO A 417 -20.79 -6.03 19.64
C PRO A 417 -20.32 -6.64 20.97
N ASP A 418 -20.90 -7.78 21.36
CA ASP A 418 -20.53 -8.49 22.56
C ASP A 418 -19.37 -9.49 22.33
N LEU A 419 -18.97 -9.74 21.08
CA LEU A 419 -17.86 -10.66 20.79
C LEU A 419 -16.53 -9.91 20.74
N GLY A 420 -15.54 -10.49 21.41
CA GLY A 420 -14.14 -10.07 21.33
C GLY A 420 -13.50 -10.44 19.99
N SER A 421 -12.25 -10.06 19.83
CA SER A 421 -11.43 -10.45 18.68
C SER A 421 -10.13 -11.11 19.14
N ILE A 422 -9.52 -11.86 18.25
CA ILE A 422 -8.17 -12.41 18.40
C ILE A 422 -7.35 -11.87 17.25
N ALA A 423 -6.07 -11.54 17.49
CA ALA A 423 -5.21 -10.97 16.48
C ALA A 423 -5.19 -11.79 15.19
N GLY A 424 -5.35 -11.10 14.08
CA GLY A 424 -4.93 -11.58 12.78
C GLY A 424 -3.42 -11.38 12.59
N TYR A 425 -2.92 -11.78 11.42
CA TYR A 425 -1.54 -11.57 11.04
C TYR A 425 -1.46 -10.95 9.64
N ALA A 426 -0.64 -9.95 9.52
CA ALA A 426 -0.05 -9.52 8.27
C ALA A 426 1.42 -9.17 8.54
N PRO A 427 2.30 -9.18 7.54
CA PRO A 427 3.67 -8.74 7.71
C PRO A 427 3.75 -7.36 8.39
N GLY A 428 4.44 -7.29 9.53
CA GLY A 428 4.53 -6.07 10.33
C GLY A 428 3.42 -5.85 11.36
N ASN A 429 2.35 -6.65 11.35
CA ASN A 429 1.26 -6.58 12.32
C ASN A 429 0.88 -7.97 12.83
N SER A 430 1.23 -8.27 14.08
CA SER A 430 1.00 -9.58 14.71
C SER A 430 0.38 -9.48 16.10
N VAL A 431 0.30 -8.28 16.67
CA VAL A 431 -0.16 -8.04 18.06
C VAL A 431 -1.45 -7.25 18.04
N GLN A 432 -2.39 -7.67 18.88
CA GLN A 432 -3.55 -6.89 19.28
C GLN A 432 -3.52 -6.80 20.81
N MET A 433 -3.42 -5.58 21.34
CA MET A 433 -3.43 -5.30 22.77
C MET A 433 -4.42 -4.18 23.07
N SER A 434 -5.37 -4.47 23.96
CA SER A 434 -6.34 -3.49 24.41
C SER A 434 -5.74 -2.55 25.46
N GLU A 435 -6.27 -1.33 25.53
CA GLU A 435 -5.97 -0.43 26.64
C GLU A 435 -6.41 -1.03 28.00
N GLU A 436 -5.86 -0.50 29.08
CA GLU A 436 -6.24 -0.94 30.44
C GLU A 436 -7.75 -0.68 30.67
N GLY A 437 -8.46 -1.68 31.15
CA GLY A 437 -9.90 -1.61 31.36
C GLY A 437 -10.77 -1.90 30.13
N VAL A 438 -10.15 -2.15 28.95
CA VAL A 438 -10.86 -2.51 27.71
C VAL A 438 -10.60 -3.97 27.36
N GLY A 439 -11.63 -4.71 26.96
CA GLY A 439 -11.45 -6.12 26.57
C GLY A 439 -12.54 -6.64 25.64
N GLY A 440 -12.24 -7.75 24.98
CA GLY A 440 -13.18 -8.49 24.14
C GLY A 440 -13.67 -9.76 24.79
N LEU A 441 -14.97 -10.07 24.73
CA LEU A 441 -15.53 -11.27 25.33
C LEU A 441 -15.43 -12.47 24.38
N LEU A 442 -14.84 -13.58 24.86
CA LEU A 442 -14.97 -14.90 24.26
C LEU A 442 -15.87 -15.79 25.10
N LYS A 443 -16.97 -16.24 24.54
CA LYS A 443 -17.96 -17.08 25.24
C LYS A 443 -17.46 -18.52 25.37
N ALA A 444 -17.94 -19.24 26.37
CA ALA A 444 -17.69 -20.67 26.50
C ALA A 444 -18.15 -21.42 25.23
N GLY A 445 -17.29 -22.30 24.69
CA GLY A 445 -17.56 -23.04 23.46
C GLY A 445 -17.33 -22.23 22.17
N THR A 446 -16.63 -21.10 22.24
CA THR A 446 -16.22 -20.34 21.06
C THR A 446 -15.22 -21.12 20.22
N THR A 447 -15.44 -21.12 18.91
CA THR A 447 -14.51 -21.58 17.87
C THR A 447 -13.93 -20.36 17.16
N VAL A 448 -12.69 -20.42 16.73
CA VAL A 448 -12.10 -19.43 15.82
C VAL A 448 -11.91 -20.06 14.44
N SER A 449 -12.36 -19.40 13.39
CA SER A 449 -11.99 -19.77 12.02
C SER A 449 -10.78 -18.92 11.60
N LEU A 450 -9.72 -19.62 11.20
CA LEU A 450 -8.48 -19.00 10.73
C LEU A 450 -8.39 -19.15 9.22
N GLN A 451 -8.56 -18.07 8.47
CA GLN A 451 -8.29 -18.05 7.04
C GLN A 451 -6.79 -17.80 6.84
N LEU A 452 -6.10 -18.84 6.39
CA LEU A 452 -4.65 -18.83 6.18
C LEU A 452 -4.32 -18.57 4.73
N HIS A 453 -3.49 -17.59 4.47
CA HIS A 453 -2.94 -17.33 3.15
C HIS A 453 -1.42 -17.48 3.16
N TYR A 454 -0.90 -18.25 2.19
CA TYR A 454 0.53 -18.51 2.01
C TYR A 454 1.00 -18.06 0.64
N THR A 455 2.22 -17.51 0.59
CA THR A 455 2.97 -17.27 -0.64
C THR A 455 4.12 -18.25 -0.74
N THR A 456 4.48 -18.64 -1.97
CA THR A 456 5.56 -19.60 -2.20
C THR A 456 6.92 -18.90 -2.19
N SER A 457 7.88 -19.47 -1.46
CA SER A 457 9.21 -18.89 -1.24
C SER A 457 10.33 -19.55 -2.06
N GLY A 458 9.98 -20.43 -3.02
CA GLY A 458 10.95 -21.25 -3.78
C GLY A 458 11.40 -22.52 -3.07
N LYS A 459 10.87 -22.81 -1.88
CA LYS A 459 11.15 -24.01 -1.07
C LYS A 459 9.86 -24.63 -0.57
N GLU A 460 9.83 -25.96 -0.47
CA GLU A 460 8.78 -26.65 0.26
C GLU A 460 8.96 -26.43 1.75
N LEU A 461 7.91 -25.96 2.43
CA LEU A 461 7.90 -25.64 3.85
C LEU A 461 6.71 -26.32 4.54
N THR A 462 6.83 -26.47 5.87
CA THR A 462 5.69 -26.78 6.72
C THR A 462 5.62 -25.70 7.80
N ASP A 463 4.49 -25.02 7.89
CA ASP A 463 4.24 -23.96 8.84
C ASP A 463 3.48 -24.50 10.06
N GLU A 464 3.90 -24.13 11.27
CA GLU A 464 3.32 -24.49 12.55
C GLU A 464 3.09 -23.24 13.43
N THR A 465 2.51 -22.20 12.82
CA THR A 465 2.22 -20.92 13.48
C THR A 465 1.33 -21.11 14.71
N GLU A 466 1.57 -20.32 15.75
CA GLU A 466 0.77 -20.31 16.98
C GLU A 466 0.22 -18.90 17.25
N ILE A 467 -0.92 -18.84 17.98
CA ILE A 467 -1.52 -17.60 18.46
C ILE A 467 -1.55 -17.65 19.98
N GLY A 468 -0.91 -16.70 20.65
CA GLY A 468 -0.99 -16.50 22.10
C GLY A 468 -2.18 -15.60 22.44
N VAL A 469 -2.92 -15.94 23.49
CA VAL A 469 -4.04 -15.15 24.00
C VAL A 469 -3.85 -14.92 25.50
N TRP A 470 -3.95 -13.66 25.91
CA TRP A 470 -3.90 -13.25 27.32
C TRP A 470 -5.28 -12.80 27.77
N PHE A 471 -5.72 -13.33 28.87
CA PHE A 471 -7.02 -13.01 29.45
C PHE A 471 -6.88 -12.07 30.65
N TYR A 472 -7.94 -11.34 30.94
CA TYR A 472 -8.10 -10.72 32.24
C TYR A 472 -8.17 -11.81 33.35
N PRO A 473 -7.70 -11.52 34.58
CA PRO A 473 -7.82 -12.42 35.69
C PRO A 473 -9.25 -12.93 35.89
N GLU A 474 -9.42 -14.15 36.37
CA GLU A 474 -10.74 -14.76 36.63
C GLU A 474 -11.58 -13.88 37.56
N GLY A 475 -12.80 -13.55 37.11
CA GLY A 475 -13.74 -12.70 37.82
C GLY A 475 -13.51 -11.19 37.63
N GLU A 476 -12.47 -10.78 36.94
CA GLU A 476 -12.26 -9.40 36.49
C GLU A 476 -13.00 -9.15 35.16
N VAL A 477 -13.87 -8.17 35.16
CA VAL A 477 -14.62 -7.76 33.97
C VAL A 477 -14.12 -6.38 33.56
N PRO A 478 -13.63 -6.19 32.34
CA PRO A 478 -13.23 -4.86 31.88
C PRO A 478 -14.42 -3.91 31.88
N GLU A 479 -14.14 -2.64 32.17
CA GLU A 479 -15.17 -1.59 32.26
C GLU A 479 -15.78 -1.30 30.89
N GLU A 480 -14.98 -1.49 29.82
CA GLU A 480 -15.35 -1.14 28.45
C GLU A 480 -15.08 -2.31 27.49
N ARG A 481 -15.81 -2.34 26.37
CA ARG A 481 -15.73 -3.40 25.37
C ARG A 481 -15.18 -2.88 24.06
N MET A 482 -14.19 -3.60 23.52
CA MET A 482 -13.74 -3.41 22.15
C MET A 482 -14.62 -4.20 21.20
N SER A 483 -15.06 -3.54 20.15
CA SER A 483 -15.84 -4.13 19.06
C SER A 483 -15.02 -4.10 17.76
N GLY A 484 -15.25 -5.08 16.89
CA GLY A 484 -14.71 -5.12 15.55
C GLY A 484 -15.83 -5.29 14.53
N GLY A 485 -15.58 -4.85 13.31
CA GLY A 485 -16.55 -5.02 12.22
C GLY A 485 -15.92 -4.88 10.86
N VAL A 486 -16.70 -5.28 9.86
CA VAL A 486 -16.29 -5.24 8.46
C VAL A 486 -17.42 -4.71 7.60
N GLY A 487 -17.10 -3.73 6.75
CA GLY A 487 -17.92 -3.38 5.60
C GLY A 487 -17.43 -4.16 4.39
N ASN A 488 -18.32 -4.70 3.58
CA ASN A 488 -17.97 -5.49 2.39
C ASN A 488 -18.87 -5.10 1.21
N ALA A 489 -18.26 -4.84 0.05
CA ALA A 489 -18.97 -4.62 -1.20
C ALA A 489 -19.04 -5.93 -2.00
N PHE A 490 -20.18 -6.61 -1.94
CA PHE A 490 -20.38 -7.88 -2.65
C PHE A 490 -20.65 -7.71 -4.16
N THR A 491 -20.96 -6.49 -4.63
CA THR A 491 -21.26 -6.19 -6.03
C THR A 491 -20.04 -5.74 -6.80
N ILE A 492 -19.04 -6.62 -6.93
CA ILE A 492 -17.83 -6.35 -7.71
C ILE A 492 -18.01 -6.84 -9.14
N ALA A 493 -17.76 -5.99 -10.13
CA ALA A 493 -17.73 -6.33 -11.54
C ALA A 493 -16.68 -5.47 -12.27
N ILE A 494 -15.41 -5.88 -12.17
CA ILE A 494 -14.29 -5.14 -12.74
C ILE A 494 -14.12 -5.55 -14.21
N PRO A 495 -14.28 -4.62 -15.16
CA PRO A 495 -14.16 -4.94 -16.58
C PRO A 495 -12.74 -5.41 -16.96
N PRO A 496 -12.61 -6.23 -18.04
CA PRO A 496 -11.30 -6.54 -18.61
C PRO A 496 -10.52 -5.27 -18.96
N GLN A 497 -9.22 -5.28 -18.73
CA GLN A 497 -8.28 -4.20 -19.06
C GLN A 497 -8.57 -2.85 -18.37
N ALA A 498 -9.44 -2.80 -17.36
CA ALA A 498 -9.71 -1.58 -16.61
C ALA A 498 -8.49 -1.20 -15.75
N LYS A 499 -7.91 -0.01 -15.95
CA LYS A 499 -6.73 0.48 -15.22
C LYS A 499 -7.06 1.17 -13.91
N ASP A 500 -8.30 1.63 -13.75
CA ASP A 500 -8.73 2.44 -12.61
C ASP A 500 -10.25 2.27 -12.41
N HIS A 501 -10.67 1.07 -12.05
CA HIS A 501 -12.07 0.78 -11.78
C HIS A 501 -12.43 1.18 -10.35
N GLU A 502 -13.12 2.32 -10.22
CA GLU A 502 -13.47 2.89 -8.91
C GLU A 502 -14.62 2.14 -8.24
N MET A 503 -14.53 2.01 -6.92
CA MET A 503 -15.55 1.44 -6.06
C MET A 503 -15.70 2.25 -4.77
N GLN A 504 -16.89 2.13 -4.17
CA GLN A 504 -17.24 2.80 -2.93
C GLN A 504 -18.03 1.86 -2.01
N LEU A 505 -17.78 1.99 -0.71
CA LEU A 505 -18.51 1.33 0.37
C LEU A 505 -18.86 2.35 1.44
N VAL A 506 -20.08 2.31 1.98
CA VAL A 506 -20.52 3.21 3.05
C VAL A 506 -20.91 2.41 4.29
N THR A 507 -20.25 2.71 5.40
CA THR A 507 -20.58 2.17 6.73
C THR A 507 -21.21 3.25 7.59
N HIS A 508 -22.35 2.96 8.20
CA HIS A 508 -23.09 3.92 9.04
C HIS A 508 -22.76 3.73 10.52
N VAL A 509 -22.27 4.77 11.14
CA VAL A 509 -22.04 4.84 12.60
C VAL A 509 -23.37 5.16 13.28
N ARG A 510 -23.96 4.18 13.95
CA ARG A 510 -25.30 4.30 14.55
C ARG A 510 -25.27 4.99 15.91
N GLU A 511 -24.23 4.76 16.67
CA GLU A 511 -23.98 5.29 18.02
C GLU A 511 -22.67 6.07 18.03
N GLU A 512 -22.50 6.99 18.95
CA GLU A 512 -21.22 7.67 19.10
C GLU A 512 -20.13 6.68 19.48
N ALA A 513 -18.98 6.74 18.81
CA ALA A 513 -17.92 5.76 18.96
C ALA A 513 -16.53 6.40 18.93
N GLU A 514 -15.57 5.69 19.48
CA GLU A 514 -14.13 5.91 19.29
C GLU A 514 -13.57 4.83 18.36
N LEU A 515 -12.99 5.25 17.24
CA LEU A 515 -12.28 4.36 16.34
C LEU A 515 -10.84 4.16 16.82
N TYR A 516 -10.37 2.92 16.79
CA TYR A 516 -9.02 2.52 17.16
C TYR A 516 -8.18 2.16 15.94
N SER A 517 -8.79 1.55 14.92
CA SER A 517 -8.07 1.20 13.70
C SER A 517 -8.97 1.13 12.47
N LEU A 518 -8.34 1.29 11.30
CA LEU A 518 -8.89 1.06 9.99
C LEU A 518 -7.96 0.14 9.21
N MET A 519 -8.51 -0.83 8.47
CA MET A 519 -7.71 -1.70 7.60
C MET A 519 -8.39 -1.84 6.24
N PRO A 520 -7.74 -1.36 5.16
CA PRO A 520 -8.18 -1.61 3.79
C PRO A 520 -7.88 -3.05 3.38
N HIS A 521 -8.80 -3.69 2.65
CA HIS A 521 -8.59 -5.02 2.11
C HIS A 521 -9.12 -5.14 0.68
N MET A 522 -8.24 -5.52 -0.21
CA MET A 522 -8.47 -5.90 -1.61
C MET A 522 -7.54 -7.06 -1.97
N HIS A 523 -7.73 -7.68 -3.14
CA HIS A 523 -6.85 -8.72 -3.63
C HIS A 523 -5.82 -8.20 -4.65
N PHE A 524 -5.36 -9.05 -5.58
CA PHE A 524 -4.25 -8.77 -6.51
C PHE A 524 -4.41 -7.50 -7.37
N ARG A 525 -5.65 -7.06 -7.60
CA ARG A 525 -5.93 -5.90 -8.45
C ARG A 525 -6.15 -4.62 -7.66
N GLY A 526 -6.11 -4.69 -6.32
CA GLY A 526 -6.20 -3.50 -5.47
C GLY A 526 -5.14 -2.48 -5.86
N LYS A 527 -5.55 -1.22 -6.06
CA LYS A 527 -4.67 -0.13 -6.48
C LYS A 527 -4.53 0.96 -5.43
N ARG A 528 -5.64 1.35 -4.81
CA ARG A 528 -5.70 2.36 -3.74
C ARG A 528 -6.97 2.22 -2.94
N MET A 529 -6.94 2.66 -1.67
CA MET A 529 -8.15 2.80 -0.84
C MET A 529 -7.97 3.95 0.16
N LYS A 530 -9.04 4.72 0.38
CA LYS A 530 -9.11 5.76 1.40
C LYS A 530 -10.40 5.65 2.20
N PHE A 531 -10.40 6.17 3.42
CA PHE A 531 -11.55 6.26 4.31
C PHE A 531 -11.81 7.71 4.67
N THR A 532 -13.03 8.16 4.44
CA THR A 532 -13.48 9.52 4.74
C THR A 532 -14.66 9.47 5.70
N ALA A 533 -14.62 10.24 6.77
CA ALA A 533 -15.78 10.47 7.63
C ALA A 533 -16.62 11.59 7.03
N LYS A 534 -17.88 11.31 6.79
CA LYS A 534 -18.90 12.32 6.42
C LYS A 534 -19.84 12.52 7.60
N TYR A 535 -19.73 13.68 8.23
CA TYR A 535 -20.46 14.01 9.44
C TYR A 535 -21.92 14.39 9.18
N PRO A 536 -22.81 14.36 10.22
CA PRO A 536 -24.21 14.72 10.06
C PRO A 536 -24.46 16.16 9.60
N ASP A 537 -23.52 17.07 9.81
CA ASP A 537 -23.58 18.45 9.32
C ASP A 537 -23.15 18.62 7.86
N GLY A 538 -22.72 17.54 7.23
CA GLY A 538 -22.28 17.49 5.83
C GLY A 538 -20.79 17.78 5.62
N SER A 539 -20.03 18.09 6.68
CA SER A 539 -18.58 18.20 6.59
C SER A 539 -17.93 16.82 6.37
N GLU A 540 -16.78 16.81 5.75
CA GLU A 540 -16.02 15.59 5.44
C GLU A 540 -14.59 15.71 5.95
N GLU A 541 -14.03 14.60 6.45
CA GLU A 541 -12.66 14.53 6.94
C GLU A 541 -12.02 13.22 6.50
N LEU A 542 -10.80 13.29 5.92
CA LEU A 542 -10.02 12.14 5.53
C LEU A 542 -9.44 11.47 6.79
N LEU A 543 -9.76 10.20 7.00
CA LEU A 543 -9.29 9.42 8.15
C LEU A 543 -8.04 8.61 7.83
N LEU A 544 -7.99 7.99 6.65
CA LEU A 544 -6.89 7.17 6.17
C LEU A 544 -6.87 7.22 4.65
N SER A 545 -5.67 7.23 4.07
CA SER A 545 -5.48 7.03 2.63
C SER A 545 -4.26 6.17 2.38
N VAL A 546 -4.45 5.06 1.66
CA VAL A 546 -3.41 4.17 1.13
C VAL A 546 -3.39 4.39 -0.38
N PRO A 547 -2.60 5.32 -0.89
CA PRO A 547 -2.63 5.75 -2.30
C PRO A 547 -1.99 4.73 -3.25
N ASP A 548 -1.15 3.84 -2.71
CA ASP A 548 -0.52 2.73 -3.43
C ASP A 548 -0.74 1.45 -2.60
N TYR A 549 -1.89 0.79 -2.85
CA TYR A 549 -2.23 -0.44 -2.14
C TYR A 549 -1.42 -1.60 -2.69
N ASP A 550 -0.72 -2.30 -1.81
CA ASP A 550 -0.02 -3.55 -2.13
C ASP A 550 -0.68 -4.71 -1.38
N PHE A 551 -1.20 -5.67 -2.13
CA PHE A 551 -1.80 -6.89 -1.59
C PHE A 551 -0.91 -7.62 -0.56
N ASN A 552 0.42 -7.53 -0.70
CA ASN A 552 1.37 -8.15 0.22
C ASN A 552 1.43 -7.47 1.60
N TRP A 553 0.88 -6.27 1.74
CA TRP A 553 0.97 -5.45 2.95
C TRP A 553 -0.40 -4.95 3.40
N GLN A 554 -1.21 -5.89 3.90
CA GLN A 554 -2.56 -5.62 4.38
C GLN A 554 -2.52 -5.19 5.84
N LEU A 555 -2.12 -3.94 6.07
CA LEU A 555 -1.89 -3.41 7.41
C LEU A 555 -3.17 -2.85 8.04
N ALA A 556 -3.36 -3.14 9.33
CA ALA A 556 -4.26 -2.37 10.17
C ALA A 556 -3.53 -1.09 10.63
N HIS A 557 -4.10 0.05 10.31
CA HIS A 557 -3.59 1.37 10.70
C HIS A 557 -4.28 1.80 11.99
N GLU A 558 -3.52 1.86 13.08
CA GLU A 558 -4.01 2.23 14.40
C GLU A 558 -3.94 3.75 14.59
N PHE A 559 -5.00 4.34 15.12
CA PHE A 559 -4.98 5.75 15.50
C PHE A 559 -4.04 5.98 16.69
N ALA A 560 -3.27 7.06 16.64
CA ALA A 560 -2.37 7.47 17.73
C ALA A 560 -3.13 7.75 19.04
N GLU A 561 -4.32 8.33 18.90
CA GLU A 561 -5.31 8.53 19.94
C GLU A 561 -6.67 8.06 19.40
N PRO A 562 -7.55 7.45 20.23
CA PRO A 562 -8.85 7.01 19.77
C PRO A 562 -9.63 8.15 19.07
N TYR A 563 -10.06 7.89 17.84
CA TYR A 563 -10.67 8.92 16.99
C TYR A 563 -12.18 8.97 17.19
N ARG A 564 -12.66 10.04 17.81
CA ARG A 564 -14.07 10.17 18.18
C ARG A 564 -14.96 10.48 16.99
N ILE A 565 -16.01 9.66 16.78
CA ILE A 565 -16.98 9.79 15.69
C ILE A 565 -18.40 9.90 16.26
N PRO A 566 -19.15 10.97 15.97
CA PRO A 566 -20.53 11.13 16.42
C PRO A 566 -21.50 10.16 15.72
N ALA A 567 -22.58 9.83 16.40
CA ALA A 567 -23.69 9.07 15.81
C ALA A 567 -24.22 9.75 14.53
N GLY A 568 -24.57 8.96 13.53
CA GLY A 568 -25.07 9.45 12.24
C GLY A 568 -23.96 9.75 11.21
N THR A 569 -22.69 9.61 11.58
CA THR A 569 -21.56 9.71 10.64
C THR A 569 -21.57 8.54 9.67
N GLN A 570 -21.19 8.80 8.42
CA GLN A 570 -20.91 7.78 7.42
C GLN A 570 -19.39 7.67 7.25
N ILE A 571 -18.85 6.46 7.39
CA ILE A 571 -17.48 6.16 6.98
C ILE A 571 -17.55 5.67 5.55
N ILE A 572 -16.97 6.41 4.63
CA ILE A 572 -16.96 6.15 3.21
C ILE A 572 -15.58 5.59 2.86
N ALA A 573 -15.53 4.32 2.45
CA ALA A 573 -14.34 3.73 1.87
C ALA A 573 -14.43 3.84 0.34
N GLU A 574 -13.48 4.51 -0.27
CA GLU A 574 -13.36 4.68 -1.72
C GLU A 574 -12.04 4.08 -2.16
N GLY A 575 -12.04 3.37 -3.29
CA GLY A 575 -10.83 2.77 -3.82
C GLY A 575 -10.94 2.44 -5.29
N ALA A 576 -9.88 1.87 -5.84
CA ALA A 576 -9.86 1.45 -7.23
C ALA A 576 -9.08 0.16 -7.44
N PHE A 577 -9.42 -0.51 -8.53
CA PHE A 577 -8.75 -1.72 -9.01
C PHE A 577 -8.05 -1.48 -10.34
N ASP A 578 -6.91 -2.15 -10.54
CA ASP A 578 -6.20 -2.25 -11.82
C ASP A 578 -6.27 -3.68 -12.36
N ASN A 579 -7.22 -3.93 -13.28
CA ASN A 579 -7.36 -5.19 -14.01
C ASN A 579 -6.64 -5.15 -15.36
N SER A 580 -5.66 -4.30 -15.55
CA SER A 580 -4.90 -4.20 -16.80
C SER A 580 -3.69 -5.14 -16.84
N ALA A 581 -3.08 -5.24 -18.02
CA ALA A 581 -1.84 -5.99 -18.21
C ALA A 581 -0.61 -5.29 -17.58
N GLN A 582 -0.74 -4.03 -17.16
CA GLN A 582 0.34 -3.29 -16.49
C GLN A 582 0.45 -3.64 -15.00
N ASN A 583 -0.61 -4.15 -14.38
CA ASN A 583 -0.54 -4.68 -13.02
C ASN A 583 0.18 -6.05 -13.04
N PRO A 584 1.43 -6.14 -12.52
CA PRO A 584 2.21 -7.38 -12.57
C PRO A 584 1.64 -8.49 -11.68
N ALA A 585 0.78 -8.15 -10.71
CA ALA A 585 0.12 -9.11 -9.84
C ALA A 585 -1.17 -9.68 -10.45
N ASN A 586 -1.70 -9.08 -11.52
CA ASN A 586 -2.93 -9.51 -12.16
C ASN A 586 -2.73 -10.82 -12.94
N PRO A 587 -3.40 -11.92 -12.55
CA PRO A 587 -3.18 -13.22 -13.21
C PRO A 587 -3.79 -13.30 -14.61
N ASP A 588 -4.87 -12.58 -14.89
CA ASP A 588 -5.54 -12.56 -16.20
C ASP A 588 -6.28 -11.24 -16.44
N PRO A 589 -5.72 -10.32 -17.22
CA PRO A 589 -6.36 -9.03 -17.52
C PRO A 589 -7.48 -9.13 -18.57
N SER A 590 -7.72 -10.29 -19.17
CA SER A 590 -8.69 -10.48 -20.25
C SER A 590 -10.10 -10.81 -19.78
N ILE A 591 -10.29 -11.09 -18.49
CA ILE A 591 -11.58 -11.50 -17.91
C ILE A 591 -12.21 -10.36 -17.10
N GLU A 592 -13.53 -10.38 -17.00
CA GLU A 592 -14.27 -9.64 -15.98
C GLU A 592 -14.06 -10.33 -14.62
N VAL A 593 -13.75 -9.53 -13.58
CA VAL A 593 -13.50 -10.05 -12.23
C VAL A 593 -14.68 -9.71 -11.33
N LYS A 594 -15.14 -10.68 -10.58
CA LYS A 594 -16.25 -10.57 -9.64
C LYS A 594 -15.77 -10.77 -8.21
N TRP A 595 -16.70 -10.52 -7.27
CA TRP A 595 -16.49 -10.84 -5.88
C TRP A 595 -16.20 -12.32 -5.69
N GLY A 596 -15.22 -12.64 -4.86
CA GLY A 596 -14.88 -14.00 -4.47
C GLY A 596 -13.77 -14.03 -3.42
N GLU A 597 -13.63 -15.18 -2.76
CA GLU A 597 -12.73 -15.35 -1.61
C GLU A 597 -11.28 -15.56 -1.98
N GLN A 598 -11.00 -15.99 -3.22
CA GLN A 598 -9.64 -16.32 -3.63
C GLN A 598 -8.89 -15.09 -4.17
N SER A 599 -7.57 -15.06 -4.02
CA SER A 599 -6.73 -13.91 -4.43
C SER A 599 -6.85 -13.53 -5.92
N TRP A 600 -7.24 -14.47 -6.80
CA TRP A 600 -7.47 -14.18 -8.22
C TRP A 600 -8.87 -13.66 -8.55
N GLU A 601 -9.79 -13.75 -7.60
CA GLU A 601 -11.06 -13.04 -7.55
C GLU A 601 -10.84 -11.69 -6.85
N GLU A 602 -11.87 -10.94 -6.45
CA GLU A 602 -11.66 -9.68 -5.75
C GLU A 602 -12.61 -9.48 -4.57
N MET A 603 -12.09 -8.77 -3.57
CA MET A 603 -12.84 -8.21 -2.44
C MET A 603 -12.62 -6.71 -2.36
N PHE A 604 -13.60 -5.98 -1.83
CA PHE A 604 -13.49 -4.58 -1.45
C PHE A 604 -14.05 -4.44 -0.04
N MET A 605 -13.17 -4.44 0.95
CA MET A 605 -13.58 -4.48 2.36
C MET A 605 -12.87 -3.40 3.17
N GLY A 606 -13.59 -2.84 4.13
CA GLY A 606 -13.02 -2.01 5.20
C GLY A 606 -13.24 -2.68 6.54
N PHE A 607 -12.16 -2.97 7.26
CA PHE A 607 -12.22 -3.45 8.64
C PHE A 607 -12.07 -2.28 9.60
N TYR A 608 -12.78 -2.34 10.71
CA TYR A 608 -12.86 -1.30 11.72
C TYR A 608 -12.73 -1.90 13.12
N SER A 609 -11.98 -1.24 14.00
CA SER A 609 -12.04 -1.50 15.44
C SER A 609 -12.55 -0.25 16.13
N TRP A 610 -13.55 -0.40 17.01
CA TRP A 610 -14.15 0.73 17.70
C TRP A 610 -14.66 0.36 19.09
N LYS A 611 -14.93 1.36 19.88
CA LYS A 611 -15.63 1.30 21.15
C LYS A 611 -16.81 2.27 21.12
N ASN A 612 -18.01 1.80 21.44
CA ASN A 612 -19.16 2.68 21.62
C ASN A 612 -18.99 3.51 22.90
N ILE A 613 -19.28 4.80 22.81
CA ILE A 613 -19.29 5.66 23.99
C ILE A 613 -20.66 5.55 24.63
N ASP A 614 -20.72 4.94 25.82
CA ASP A 614 -21.94 4.90 26.62
C ASP A 614 -22.36 6.34 26.94
N GLN A 615 -23.42 6.81 26.30
CA GLN A 615 -24.12 8.00 26.76
C GLN A 615 -24.89 7.56 28.01
N GLY A 616 -24.22 7.65 29.18
CA GLY A 616 -24.78 7.22 30.46
C GLY A 616 -26.27 7.51 30.54
N GLY A 617 -27.05 6.46 30.33
CA GLY A 617 -28.50 6.54 30.47
C GLY A 617 -28.77 6.97 31.91
N GLU A 618 -29.38 8.13 32.07
CA GLU A 618 -30.08 8.45 33.32
C GLU A 618 -31.12 7.35 33.52
N ASP A 619 -30.93 6.53 34.59
CA ASP A 619 -31.89 5.57 35.12
C ASP A 619 -33.28 6.21 35.40
#